data_73df029cce8761c0af8c625394f46241
#
_entry.id   73df029cce8761c0af8c625394f46241
#
_cell.length_a   1.000
_cell.length_b   1.000
_cell.length_c   1.000
_cell.angle_alpha   90.00
_cell.angle_beta   90.00
_cell.angle_gamma   90.00
#
_symmetry.space_group_name_H-M   'P 1'
#
loop_
_entity.id
_entity.type
_entity.pdbx_description
1 polymer ?
#
loop_
_entity_poly.entity_id
_entity_poly.type
_entity_poly.pdbx_seq_one_letter_code
_entity_poly.pdbx_strand_id
1 'polypeptide(L)'
;MRTISISPEGKNCVFVFSNLLFNKSAFANQHCEINQISPQITSVNTLNKQTPLRLKIQSGRVQYSVNCQLQQAGVLSFNRSTLERFEWRQNDEIHNPIRYNKPAYFIDSGATTALLTLYSPVEFRPVFKWQPMPVFIQKSQQQNLILGLFYGLCITLILYVLIMGSRLNDDTFKLYSLYIFCIGGFILMQEGQLYLFLTSQHSSSLFNIYLLFIGLCVLSATWFICALLQIKTSWPKVDTALKCLAAVVMLFSVLQILFKTPQVWALLSKATGYVTLCIVGCVFVLSALQARKGIREATLVFIALSFVFVSMIFRILLIDESPFMRRYGLIIAFAVESFLLAVAVSRRISRMRIAKKRAETEADYDHLCGILNRRGWCKKSADLIEHHIKSGGVLCLIYIDLDDFKQINDTHGHAVGDQALCKVAHHLKAIVRSNDAIGRLGGDEFVVLAHFYTKAQVSPKVHFLKTELAKLFIDHNTEQLAIKASVGSAVFSDPPRNIDELLKAGDAAMYHEKLKRKATPLTLVDL
;
A
#
# COMPACT_ATOMS: atom_id res chain seq x y z
N MET A 1 -17.92 31.94 36.19
CA MET A 1 -19.08 32.50 35.48
C MET A 1 -18.59 33.01 34.14
N ARG A 2 -19.09 32.41 33.07
CA ARG A 2 -18.75 32.78 31.68
C ARG A 2 -19.85 33.65 31.14
N THR A 3 -19.53 34.86 30.73
CA THR A 3 -20.43 35.69 29.93
C THR A 3 -20.06 35.56 28.45
N ILE A 4 -20.97 35.05 27.67
CA ILE A 4 -20.89 35.01 26.22
C ILE A 4 -21.63 36.26 25.74
N SER A 5 -20.93 37.19 25.09
CA SER A 5 -21.56 38.26 24.32
C SER A 5 -21.57 37.84 22.84
N ILE A 6 -22.76 37.72 22.30
CA ILE A 6 -23.00 37.48 20.87
C ILE A 6 -23.20 38.83 20.22
N SER A 7 -22.36 39.19 19.26
CA SER A 7 -22.54 40.32 18.35
C SER A 7 -23.40 39.92 17.16
N PRO A 8 -24.36 40.71 16.70
CA PRO A 8 -25.29 40.36 15.63
C PRO A 8 -24.81 40.78 14.23
N GLU A 9 -23.67 40.35 13.78
CA GLU A 9 -23.30 40.41 12.35
C GLU A 9 -22.46 39.21 11.98
N GLY A 10 -23.10 38.31 11.20
CA GLY A 10 -22.46 37.13 10.71
C GLY A 10 -21.41 37.40 9.66
N LYS A 11 -20.22 36.91 9.90
CA LYS A 11 -19.23 36.30 8.98
C LYS A 11 -17.86 36.25 9.68
N ASN A 12 -17.24 35.06 9.61
CA ASN A 12 -15.87 34.72 10.04
C ASN A 12 -15.70 34.30 11.51
N CYS A 13 -15.83 33.00 11.76
CA CYS A 13 -15.23 32.36 12.91
C CYS A 13 -13.70 32.35 12.75
N VAL A 14 -13.04 33.38 13.29
CA VAL A 14 -11.61 33.34 13.56
C VAL A 14 -11.44 32.75 14.96
N PHE A 15 -10.86 31.54 15.05
CA PHE A 15 -10.40 31.00 16.31
C PHE A 15 -9.22 31.82 16.80
N VAL A 16 -9.48 32.82 17.64
CA VAL A 16 -8.46 33.54 18.40
C VAL A 16 -8.07 32.65 19.58
N PHE A 17 -6.94 31.96 19.46
CA PHE A 17 -6.26 31.41 20.62
C PHE A 17 -5.78 32.55 21.49
N SER A 18 -6.54 32.88 22.53
CA SER A 18 -6.11 33.82 23.56
C SER A 18 -4.83 33.32 24.22
N ASN A 19 -3.72 33.98 23.92
CA ASN A 19 -2.51 33.92 24.71
C ASN A 19 -2.86 34.29 26.15
N LEU A 20 -2.91 33.28 27.04
CA LEU A 20 -2.84 33.52 28.46
C LEU A 20 -1.50 34.17 28.75
N LEU A 21 -1.54 35.48 28.94
CA LEU A 21 -0.46 36.33 29.44
C LEU A 21 -0.09 35.83 30.85
N PHE A 22 0.79 34.83 30.91
CA PHE A 22 1.48 34.53 32.17
C PHE A 22 2.41 35.71 32.49
N ASN A 23 2.17 36.30 33.65
CA ASN A 23 2.90 37.40 34.23
C ASN A 23 4.42 37.12 34.22
N LYS A 24 5.17 37.83 33.38
CA LYS A 24 6.61 37.62 33.17
C LYS A 24 7.46 38.01 34.39
N SER A 25 6.92 38.76 35.35
CA SER A 25 7.66 39.33 36.46
C SER A 25 7.83 38.39 37.67
N ALA A 26 7.01 37.35 37.83
CA ALA A 26 7.06 36.44 38.97
C ALA A 26 8.11 35.32 38.90
N PHE A 27 8.93 35.26 37.84
CA PHE A 27 9.77 34.09 37.53
C PHE A 27 11.27 34.39 37.45
N ALA A 28 11.74 35.52 37.93
CA ALA A 28 13.13 35.96 37.75
C ALA A 28 14.17 35.15 38.50
N ASN A 29 13.80 34.39 39.55
CA ASN A 29 14.75 33.71 40.46
C ASN A 29 14.69 32.18 40.43
N GLN A 30 14.21 31.56 39.38
CA GLN A 30 14.20 30.10 39.26
C GLN A 30 15.34 29.66 38.33
N HIS A 31 16.34 28.99 38.88
CA HIS A 31 17.46 28.46 38.10
C HIS A 31 17.91 27.09 38.65
N CYS A 32 18.44 26.29 37.75
CA CYS A 32 19.21 25.09 38.08
C CYS A 32 20.63 25.29 37.52
N GLU A 33 21.60 25.08 38.39
CA GLU A 33 23.02 25.04 38.01
C GLU A 33 23.42 23.60 37.78
N ILE A 34 23.99 23.33 36.59
CA ILE A 34 24.48 22.00 36.22
C ILE A 34 25.98 22.10 35.97
N ASN A 35 26.77 21.60 36.87
CA ASN A 35 28.22 21.70 36.84
C ASN A 35 28.83 20.31 36.64
N GLN A 36 29.77 20.18 35.73
CA GLN A 36 30.48 18.93 35.53
C GLN A 36 31.55 18.75 36.61
N ILE A 37 31.50 17.62 37.33
CA ILE A 37 32.43 17.29 38.39
C ILE A 37 33.58 16.43 37.91
N SER A 38 33.30 15.49 36.99
CA SER A 38 34.29 14.55 36.46
C SER A 38 34.01 14.22 34.99
N PRO A 39 35.03 14.30 34.14
CA PRO A 39 36.30 15.02 34.30
C PRO A 39 36.09 16.51 34.58
N GLN A 40 36.97 17.12 35.38
CA GLN A 40 36.81 18.51 35.85
C GLN A 40 36.83 19.49 34.64
N ILE A 41 35.75 20.20 34.44
CA ILE A 41 35.66 21.37 33.58
C ILE A 41 35.07 22.51 34.42
N THR A 42 35.86 23.57 34.61
CA THR A 42 35.49 24.75 35.40
C THR A 42 34.55 25.69 34.63
N SER A 43 33.38 25.25 34.28
CA SER A 43 32.32 26.13 33.74
C SER A 43 31.04 25.96 34.50
N VAL A 44 30.61 27.01 35.19
CA VAL A 44 29.29 27.07 35.80
C VAL A 44 28.26 27.33 34.70
N ASN A 45 27.38 26.38 34.46
CA ASN A 45 26.34 26.48 33.47
C ASN A 45 24.99 26.62 34.13
N THR A 46 24.36 27.79 33.97
CA THR A 46 23.03 28.07 34.51
C THR A 46 21.93 27.71 33.49
N LEU A 47 21.00 26.88 33.91
CA LEU A 47 19.81 26.50 33.16
C LEU A 47 18.67 27.45 33.49
N ASN A 48 18.32 28.34 32.56
CA ASN A 48 17.16 29.21 32.68
C ASN A 48 15.92 28.57 32.02
N LYS A 49 14.73 28.98 32.48
CA LYS A 49 13.42 28.49 32.01
C LYS A 49 13.22 28.54 30.48
N GLN A 50 13.93 29.42 29.78
CA GLN A 50 13.72 29.69 28.36
C GLN A 50 14.74 29.02 27.43
N THR A 51 15.93 28.70 27.88
CA THR A 51 17.00 28.16 27.02
C THR A 51 17.46 26.78 27.49
N PRO A 52 17.46 25.76 26.62
CA PRO A 52 18.02 24.47 26.95
C PRO A 52 19.55 24.55 27.06
N LEU A 53 20.11 24.00 28.13
CA LEU A 53 21.54 23.90 28.32
C LEU A 53 22.11 22.76 27.48
N ARG A 54 23.07 23.05 26.61
CA ARG A 54 23.78 22.06 25.76
C ARG A 54 25.21 21.91 26.27
N LEU A 55 25.52 20.71 26.80
CA LEU A 55 26.87 20.37 27.23
C LEU A 55 27.50 19.40 26.22
N LYS A 56 28.82 19.31 26.19
CA LYS A 56 29.55 18.36 25.37
C LYS A 56 30.18 17.33 26.29
N ILE A 57 29.84 16.06 26.11
CA ILE A 57 30.42 14.93 26.86
C ILE A 57 31.39 14.19 25.93
N GLN A 58 32.62 13.96 26.38
CA GLN A 58 33.50 12.98 25.78
C GLN A 58 32.99 11.57 26.09
N SER A 59 33.42 10.58 25.33
CA SER A 59 33.06 9.18 25.60
C SER A 59 33.48 8.75 27.02
N GLY A 60 32.64 7.96 27.69
CA GLY A 60 32.89 7.43 29.03
C GLY A 60 31.86 7.87 30.08
N ARG A 61 32.28 7.81 31.35
CA ARG A 61 31.47 8.19 32.52
C ARG A 61 31.67 9.66 32.83
N VAL A 62 30.58 10.41 32.93
CA VAL A 62 30.60 11.83 33.30
C VAL A 62 29.62 12.07 34.42
N GLN A 63 30.03 12.87 35.43
CA GLN A 63 29.22 13.21 36.60
C GLN A 63 28.94 14.71 36.64
N TYR A 64 27.68 15.05 36.91
CA TYR A 64 27.19 16.41 37.03
C TYR A 64 26.61 16.63 38.41
N SER A 65 26.97 17.74 39.06
CA SER A 65 26.21 18.28 40.20
C SER A 65 25.06 19.11 39.66
N VAL A 66 23.88 18.82 40.11
CA VAL A 66 22.64 19.54 39.74
C VAL A 66 22.13 20.24 40.99
N ASN A 67 22.24 21.56 41.06
CA ASN A 67 21.77 22.39 42.15
C ASN A 67 20.62 23.27 41.66
N CYS A 68 19.41 23.02 42.15
CA CYS A 68 18.23 23.76 41.75
C CYS A 68 17.68 24.58 42.91
N GLN A 69 17.31 25.82 42.66
CA GLN A 69 16.46 26.64 43.51
C GLN A 69 15.16 26.97 42.79
N LEU A 70 14.08 26.32 43.18
CA LEU A 70 12.80 26.37 42.46
C LEU A 70 11.68 26.86 43.36
N GLN A 71 10.87 27.78 42.87
CA GLN A 71 9.65 28.25 43.56
C GLN A 71 8.47 27.27 43.37
N GLN A 72 8.50 26.46 42.31
CA GLN A 72 7.47 25.46 42.03
C GLN A 72 8.11 24.16 41.55
N ALA A 73 7.46 23.07 41.88
CA ALA A 73 7.87 21.75 41.43
C ALA A 73 7.82 21.62 39.88
N GLY A 74 8.73 20.83 39.33
CA GLY A 74 8.83 20.64 37.89
C GLY A 74 9.60 19.38 37.52
N VAL A 75 9.88 19.26 36.24
CA VAL A 75 10.56 18.12 35.64
C VAL A 75 11.82 18.57 34.94
N LEU A 76 12.96 18.02 35.32
CA LEU A 76 14.21 18.10 34.57
C LEU A 76 14.31 16.91 33.63
N SER A 77 14.44 17.15 32.35
CA SER A 77 14.58 16.12 31.31
C SER A 77 15.80 16.37 30.44
N PHE A 78 16.35 15.32 29.87
CA PHE A 78 17.43 15.40 28.90
C PHE A 78 17.26 14.37 27.78
N ASN A 79 17.93 14.60 26.63
CA ASN A 79 17.88 13.68 25.51
C ASN A 79 18.65 12.39 25.83
N ARG A 80 18.17 11.26 25.31
CA ARG A 80 18.73 9.93 25.56
C ARG A 80 19.80 9.53 24.55
N SER A 81 19.55 9.75 23.28
CA SER A 81 20.35 9.33 22.11
C SER A 81 21.32 8.16 22.35
N THR A 82 22.59 8.42 22.65
CA THR A 82 23.66 7.41 22.79
C THR A 82 23.92 6.97 24.22
N LEU A 83 23.10 7.40 25.19
CA LEU A 83 23.30 7.02 26.60
C LEU A 83 22.99 5.54 26.83
N GLU A 84 23.97 4.80 27.36
CA GLU A 84 23.79 3.41 27.81
C GLU A 84 23.27 3.33 29.23
N ARG A 85 23.78 4.19 30.12
CA ARG A 85 23.36 4.23 31.53
C ARG A 85 23.25 5.67 31.99
N PHE A 86 22.32 5.92 32.91
CA PHE A 86 22.18 7.17 33.63
C PHE A 86 21.61 6.87 35.01
N GLU A 87 22.11 7.61 36.01
CA GLU A 87 21.77 7.43 37.43
C GLU A 87 21.59 8.80 38.05
N TRP A 88 20.49 8.99 38.74
CA TRP A 88 20.19 10.19 39.55
C TRP A 88 20.25 9.84 41.00
N ARG A 89 21.13 10.48 41.75
CA ARG A 89 21.30 10.29 43.17
C ARG A 89 21.02 11.59 43.91
N GLN A 90 20.09 11.52 44.85
CA GLN A 90 19.71 12.65 45.73
C GLN A 90 19.69 12.15 47.15
N ASN A 91 20.32 12.86 48.09
CA ASN A 91 20.46 12.44 49.50
C ASN A 91 20.98 11.00 49.66
N ASP A 92 21.98 10.60 48.84
CA ASP A 92 22.55 9.25 48.75
C ASP A 92 21.59 8.15 48.30
N GLU A 93 20.34 8.45 47.98
CA GLU A 93 19.38 7.51 47.41
C GLU A 93 19.32 7.62 45.88
N ILE A 94 19.19 6.46 45.23
CA ILE A 94 19.02 6.39 43.76
C ILE A 94 17.54 6.53 43.43
N HIS A 95 17.20 7.57 42.71
CA HIS A 95 15.84 7.83 42.24
C HIS A 95 15.63 7.32 40.81
N ASN A 96 14.53 6.61 40.60
CA ASN A 96 14.13 6.15 39.30
C ASN A 96 13.57 7.31 38.44
N PRO A 97 13.86 7.34 37.14
CA PRO A 97 13.29 8.33 36.26
C PRO A 97 11.77 8.15 36.13
N ILE A 98 11.08 9.26 35.88
CA ILE A 98 9.66 9.24 35.53
C ILE A 98 9.50 8.42 34.24
N ARG A 99 8.45 7.60 34.13
CA ARG A 99 8.10 6.89 32.87
C ARG A 99 7.73 7.90 31.78
N TYR A 100 8.70 8.25 30.97
CA TYR A 100 8.58 9.21 29.90
C TYR A 100 9.49 8.79 28.73
N ASN A 101 9.24 9.31 27.55
CA ASN A 101 10.03 9.02 26.35
C ASN A 101 11.49 9.50 26.41
N LYS A 102 11.82 10.34 27.40
CA LYS A 102 13.18 10.82 27.71
C LYS A 102 13.46 10.58 29.20
N PRO A 103 14.75 10.46 29.59
CA PRO A 103 15.09 10.49 31.00
C PRO A 103 14.57 11.80 31.62
N ALA A 104 13.77 11.65 32.65
CA ALA A 104 13.10 12.78 33.31
C ALA A 104 13.02 12.50 34.82
N TYR A 105 13.31 13.50 35.60
CA TYR A 105 13.28 13.45 37.05
C TYR A 105 12.41 14.57 37.58
N PHE A 106 11.63 14.23 38.58
CA PHE A 106 10.83 15.20 39.31
C PHE A 106 11.74 15.95 40.28
N ILE A 107 11.57 17.27 40.36
CA ILE A 107 12.28 18.14 41.30
C ILE A 107 11.25 18.97 42.05
N ASP A 108 11.26 18.86 43.36
CA ASP A 108 10.37 19.58 44.25
C ASP A 108 10.68 21.10 44.28
N SER A 109 9.75 21.87 44.82
CA SER A 109 9.98 23.28 45.13
C SER A 109 10.98 23.41 46.31
N GLY A 110 11.83 24.43 46.22
CA GLY A 110 12.88 24.67 47.21
C GLY A 110 14.28 24.41 46.66
N ALA A 111 15.24 24.21 47.56
CA ALA A 111 16.63 23.89 47.24
C ALA A 111 16.79 22.38 47.09
N THR A 112 17.25 21.94 45.94
CA THR A 112 17.50 20.53 45.65
C THR A 112 18.93 20.36 45.11
N THR A 113 19.68 19.45 45.72
CA THR A 113 21.01 19.03 45.26
C THR A 113 20.98 17.57 44.85
N ALA A 114 21.52 17.27 43.66
CA ALA A 114 21.58 15.91 43.16
C ALA A 114 22.85 15.67 42.35
N LEU A 115 23.26 14.40 42.28
CA LEU A 115 24.36 13.93 41.45
C LEU A 115 23.79 13.14 40.27
N LEU A 116 24.02 13.62 39.04
CA LEU A 116 23.65 12.92 37.84
C LEU A 116 24.87 12.28 37.20
N THR A 117 24.89 10.97 37.11
CA THR A 117 25.92 10.20 36.40
C THR A 117 25.40 9.76 35.05
N LEU A 118 26.12 10.09 33.97
CA LEU A 118 25.82 9.67 32.62
C LEU A 118 26.97 8.82 32.07
N TYR A 119 26.63 7.77 31.32
CA TYR A 119 27.60 6.95 30.61
C TYR A 119 27.22 6.85 29.14
N SER A 120 28.15 7.23 28.25
CA SER A 120 28.00 7.10 26.81
C SER A 120 29.29 6.54 26.18
N PRO A 121 29.20 5.50 25.32
CA PRO A 121 30.37 4.94 24.65
C PRO A 121 30.94 5.87 23.56
N VAL A 122 30.19 6.89 23.14
CA VAL A 122 30.55 7.84 22.09
C VAL A 122 30.34 9.27 22.57
N GLU A 123 30.94 10.24 21.85
CA GLU A 123 30.72 11.66 22.11
C GLU A 123 29.23 12.01 22.07
N PHE A 124 28.74 12.68 23.10
CA PHE A 124 27.34 12.98 23.27
C PHE A 124 27.14 14.43 23.75
N ARG A 125 26.05 15.05 23.29
CA ARG A 125 25.68 16.41 23.70
C ARG A 125 24.33 16.38 24.41
N PRO A 126 24.30 16.20 25.75
CA PRO A 126 23.07 16.25 26.50
C PRO A 126 22.45 17.65 26.41
N VAL A 127 21.14 17.68 26.20
CA VAL A 127 20.36 18.89 26.17
C VAL A 127 19.40 18.84 27.37
N PHE A 128 19.77 19.53 28.43
CA PHE A 128 18.96 19.62 29.66
C PHE A 128 17.83 20.62 29.48
N LYS A 129 16.66 20.27 29.98
CA LYS A 129 15.49 21.12 29.95
C LYS A 129 14.68 20.93 31.20
N TRP A 130 14.49 22.03 31.96
CA TRP A 130 13.56 22.08 33.07
C TRP A 130 12.22 22.65 32.63
N GLN A 131 11.11 22.13 33.15
CA GLN A 131 9.76 22.60 32.87
C GLN A 131 8.87 22.44 34.11
N PRO A 132 8.03 23.45 34.44
CA PRO A 132 6.99 23.30 35.45
C PRO A 132 6.07 22.12 35.12
N MET A 133 5.58 21.42 36.12
CA MET A 133 4.77 20.21 35.96
C MET A 133 3.56 20.40 35.03
N PRO A 134 2.75 21.49 35.10
CA PRO A 134 1.60 21.66 34.21
C PRO A 134 2.02 21.79 32.74
N VAL A 135 3.13 22.52 32.48
CA VAL A 135 3.66 22.69 31.12
C VAL A 135 4.22 21.39 30.57
N PHE A 136 4.87 20.59 31.41
CA PHE A 136 5.39 19.29 31.04
C PHE A 136 4.26 18.33 30.66
N ILE A 137 3.20 18.24 31.45
CA ILE A 137 2.02 17.41 31.17
C ILE A 137 1.37 17.80 29.86
N GLN A 138 1.08 19.11 29.66
CA GLN A 138 0.44 19.60 28.43
C GLN A 138 1.25 19.25 27.19
N LYS A 139 2.57 19.46 27.22
CA LYS A 139 3.46 19.12 26.09
C LYS A 139 3.56 17.63 25.84
N SER A 140 3.57 16.82 26.90
CA SER A 140 3.57 15.38 26.80
C SER A 140 2.29 14.84 26.16
N GLN A 141 1.13 15.34 26.58
CA GLN A 141 -0.17 14.98 25.98
C GLN A 141 -0.23 15.35 24.50
N GLN A 142 0.18 16.57 24.16
CA GLN A 142 0.22 17.03 22.77
C GLN A 142 1.15 16.15 21.89
N GLN A 143 2.32 15.80 22.42
CA GLN A 143 3.25 14.89 21.71
C GLN A 143 2.64 13.51 21.50
N ASN A 144 2.06 12.93 22.53
CA ASN A 144 1.46 11.59 22.47
C ASN A 144 0.27 11.55 21.50
N LEU A 145 -0.52 12.63 21.42
CA LEU A 145 -1.61 12.75 20.45
C LEU A 145 -1.08 12.74 19.00
N ILE A 146 -0.07 13.57 18.70
CA ILE A 146 0.52 13.64 17.35
C ILE A 146 1.12 12.29 16.94
N LEU A 147 1.85 11.64 17.83
CA LEU A 147 2.46 10.34 17.57
C LEU A 147 1.40 9.24 17.45
N GLY A 148 0.36 9.26 18.28
CA GLY A 148 -0.74 8.31 18.21
C GLY A 148 -1.49 8.40 16.87
N LEU A 149 -1.75 9.61 16.37
CA LEU A 149 -2.34 9.83 15.04
C LEU A 149 -1.42 9.30 13.93
N PHE A 150 -0.11 9.54 14.03
CA PHE A 150 0.86 9.03 13.06
C PHE A 150 0.90 7.49 13.03
N TYR A 151 0.96 6.82 14.19
CA TYR A 151 0.98 5.35 14.25
C TYR A 151 -0.35 4.74 13.81
N GLY A 152 -1.47 5.37 14.19
CA GLY A 152 -2.79 4.97 13.70
C GLY A 152 -2.88 5.04 12.18
N LEU A 153 -2.36 6.09 11.56
CA LEU A 153 -2.26 6.21 10.10
C LEU A 153 -1.40 5.07 9.51
N CYS A 154 -0.21 4.81 10.06
CA CYS A 154 0.68 3.74 9.58
C CYS A 154 -0.02 2.36 9.62
N ILE A 155 -0.66 2.01 10.73
CA ILE A 155 -1.37 0.73 10.89
C ILE A 155 -2.51 0.63 9.87
N THR A 156 -3.32 1.68 9.75
CA THR A 156 -4.44 1.72 8.79
C THR A 156 -3.97 1.54 7.35
N LEU A 157 -2.88 2.21 6.94
CA LEU A 157 -2.33 2.11 5.59
C LEU A 157 -1.76 0.72 5.30
N ILE A 158 -1.06 0.11 6.26
CA ILE A 158 -0.56 -1.27 6.14
C ILE A 158 -1.72 -2.24 5.91
N LEU A 159 -2.74 -2.21 6.77
CA LEU A 159 -3.90 -3.10 6.67
C LEU A 159 -4.66 -2.88 5.37
N TYR A 160 -4.90 -1.63 4.99
CA TYR A 160 -5.57 -1.28 3.74
C TYR A 160 -4.87 -1.88 2.52
N VAL A 161 -3.55 -1.67 2.39
CA VAL A 161 -2.80 -2.15 1.23
C VAL A 161 -2.67 -3.66 1.22
N LEU A 162 -2.48 -4.32 2.36
CA LEU A 162 -2.43 -5.77 2.46
C LEU A 162 -3.76 -6.43 2.06
N ILE A 163 -4.90 -5.90 2.55
CA ILE A 163 -6.22 -6.41 2.22
C ILE A 163 -6.52 -6.20 0.72
N MET A 164 -6.28 -4.99 0.21
CA MET A 164 -6.56 -4.66 -1.19
C MET A 164 -5.63 -5.38 -2.17
N GLY A 165 -4.38 -5.62 -1.79
CA GLY A 165 -3.37 -6.28 -2.61
C GLY A 165 -3.36 -7.81 -2.54
N SER A 166 -4.06 -8.42 -1.56
CA SER A 166 -3.98 -9.86 -1.25
C SER A 166 -4.28 -10.81 -2.42
N ARG A 167 -5.11 -10.36 -3.38
CA ARG A 167 -5.52 -11.16 -4.57
C ARG A 167 -4.67 -10.88 -5.81
N LEU A 168 -3.65 -10.03 -5.68
CA LEU A 168 -2.76 -9.65 -6.77
C LEU A 168 -1.36 -10.23 -6.52
N ASN A 169 -0.78 -10.82 -7.55
CA ASN A 169 0.57 -11.39 -7.45
C ASN A 169 1.62 -10.31 -7.78
N ASP A 170 1.71 -9.27 -6.93
CA ASP A 170 2.69 -8.18 -7.06
C ASP A 170 3.28 -7.86 -5.67
N ASP A 171 4.58 -8.07 -5.52
CA ASP A 171 5.29 -7.84 -4.26
C ASP A 171 5.39 -6.36 -3.85
N THR A 172 5.07 -5.42 -4.75
CA THR A 172 5.08 -3.98 -4.45
C THR A 172 4.23 -3.65 -3.23
N PHE A 173 3.13 -4.37 -3.02
CA PHE A 173 2.21 -4.13 -1.89
C PHE A 173 2.80 -4.59 -0.56
N LYS A 174 3.50 -5.72 -0.56
CA LYS A 174 4.23 -6.22 0.61
C LYS A 174 5.40 -5.29 0.96
N LEU A 175 6.12 -4.80 -0.06
CA LEU A 175 7.22 -3.87 0.10
C LEU A 175 6.76 -2.52 0.66
N TYR A 176 5.60 -2.00 0.21
CA TYR A 176 5.00 -0.80 0.80
C TYR A 176 4.68 -1.00 2.29
N SER A 177 4.02 -2.11 2.63
CA SER A 177 3.66 -2.41 4.01
C SER A 177 4.90 -2.55 4.90
N LEU A 178 5.95 -3.21 4.40
CA LEU A 178 7.25 -3.30 5.10
C LEU A 178 7.88 -1.91 5.29
N TYR A 179 7.85 -1.07 4.27
CA TYR A 179 8.39 0.29 4.34
C TYR A 179 7.67 1.13 5.41
N ILE A 180 6.33 1.13 5.42
CA ILE A 180 5.54 1.88 6.44
C ILE A 180 5.79 1.32 7.85
N PHE A 181 5.91 0.01 7.99
CA PHE A 181 6.30 -0.60 9.27
C PHE A 181 7.67 -0.12 9.73
N CYS A 182 8.66 -0.07 8.84
CA CYS A 182 10.01 0.41 9.15
C CYS A 182 10.03 1.89 9.54
N ILE A 183 9.28 2.76 8.83
CA ILE A 183 9.14 4.17 9.22
C ILE A 183 8.48 4.30 10.60
N GLY A 184 7.38 3.59 10.84
CA GLY A 184 6.72 3.58 12.14
C GLY A 184 7.67 3.16 13.25
N GLY A 185 8.42 2.09 13.06
CA GLY A 185 9.43 1.59 13.99
C GLY A 185 10.59 2.59 14.20
N PHE A 186 11.07 3.21 13.14
CA PHE A 186 12.10 4.24 13.23
C PHE A 186 11.64 5.44 14.08
N ILE A 187 10.45 5.97 13.82
CA ILE A 187 9.89 7.09 14.61
C ILE A 187 9.62 6.66 16.06
N LEU A 188 9.13 5.44 16.28
CA LEU A 188 8.90 4.87 17.60
C LEU A 188 10.20 4.88 18.45
N MET A 189 11.30 4.47 17.84
CA MET A 189 12.62 4.47 18.47
C MET A 189 13.18 5.87 18.64
N GLN A 190 13.10 6.70 17.60
CA GLN A 190 13.63 8.08 17.60
C GLN A 190 12.94 8.95 18.66
N GLU A 191 11.62 8.85 18.79
CA GLU A 191 10.85 9.61 19.80
C GLU A 191 10.85 8.96 21.18
N GLY A 192 11.47 7.78 21.31
CA GLY A 192 11.66 7.09 22.58
C GLY A 192 10.37 6.54 23.20
N GLN A 193 9.32 6.31 22.41
CA GLN A 193 8.03 5.82 22.91
C GLN A 193 8.13 4.43 23.54
N LEU A 194 9.04 3.59 23.05
CA LEU A 194 9.22 2.25 23.60
C LEU A 194 9.73 2.27 25.05
N TYR A 195 10.40 3.33 25.47
CA TYR A 195 10.86 3.51 26.85
C TYR A 195 9.72 3.75 27.85
N LEU A 196 8.52 4.06 27.39
CA LEU A 196 7.33 4.12 28.26
C LEU A 196 6.96 2.73 28.83
N PHE A 197 7.29 1.67 28.08
CA PHE A 197 6.93 0.29 28.41
C PHE A 197 8.10 -0.51 28.98
N LEU A 198 9.34 -0.13 28.65
CA LEU A 198 10.54 -0.86 29.07
C LEU A 198 11.26 -0.11 30.19
N THR A 199 11.83 -0.85 31.12
CA THR A 199 12.59 -0.30 32.24
C THR A 199 13.90 0.33 31.80
N SER A 200 14.41 1.28 32.58
CA SER A 200 15.63 2.06 32.31
C SER A 200 16.90 1.23 32.07
N GLN A 201 16.94 -0.01 32.55
CA GLN A 201 18.11 -0.89 32.43
C GLN A 201 18.42 -1.41 31.02
N HIS A 202 17.50 -1.27 30.04
CA HIS A 202 17.64 -1.80 28.68
C HIS A 202 17.99 -0.74 27.63
N SER A 203 18.62 0.35 28.04
CA SER A 203 18.89 1.50 27.16
C SER A 203 19.78 1.17 25.95
N SER A 204 20.83 0.36 26.14
CA SER A 204 21.78 0.01 25.07
C SER A 204 21.11 -0.87 23.99
N SER A 205 20.27 -1.83 24.39
CA SER A 205 19.56 -2.70 23.43
C SER A 205 18.61 -1.91 22.55
N LEU A 206 17.89 -0.94 23.10
CA LEU A 206 16.97 -0.10 22.34
C LEU A 206 17.69 0.83 21.36
N PHE A 207 18.88 1.33 21.72
CA PHE A 207 19.70 2.11 20.81
C PHE A 207 20.18 1.25 19.63
N ASN A 208 20.57 0.01 19.86
CA ASN A 208 20.94 -0.92 18.78
C ASN A 208 19.75 -1.19 17.83
N ILE A 209 18.55 -1.37 18.36
CA ILE A 209 17.32 -1.53 17.56
C ILE A 209 17.05 -0.26 16.73
N TYR A 210 17.24 0.92 17.28
CA TYR A 210 17.13 2.18 16.54
C TYR A 210 18.06 2.23 15.32
N LEU A 211 19.34 1.83 15.49
CA LEU A 211 20.31 1.77 14.38
C LEU A 211 19.86 0.79 13.28
N LEU A 212 19.32 -0.39 13.66
CA LEU A 212 18.76 -1.34 12.71
C LEU A 212 17.59 -0.74 11.91
N PHE A 213 16.69 -0.01 12.57
CA PHE A 213 15.57 0.62 11.88
C PHE A 213 16.01 1.70 10.88
N ILE A 214 17.15 2.39 11.10
CA ILE A 214 17.71 3.31 10.10
C ILE A 214 18.02 2.55 8.80
N GLY A 215 18.79 1.45 8.91
CA GLY A 215 19.15 0.63 7.75
C GLY A 215 17.93 0.01 7.06
N LEU A 216 17.00 -0.54 7.84
CA LEU A 216 15.77 -1.15 7.33
C LEU A 216 14.87 -0.14 6.61
N CYS A 217 14.75 1.09 7.11
CA CYS A 217 14.00 2.15 6.43
C CYS A 217 14.57 2.45 5.05
N VAL A 218 15.89 2.67 4.96
CA VAL A 218 16.52 2.99 3.67
C VAL A 218 16.41 1.81 2.70
N LEU A 219 16.62 0.58 3.19
CA LEU A 219 16.53 -0.63 2.38
C LEU A 219 15.11 -0.84 1.85
N SER A 220 14.11 -0.85 2.74
CA SER A 220 12.71 -1.07 2.37
C SER A 220 12.15 0.04 1.48
N ALA A 221 12.48 1.32 1.77
CA ALA A 221 12.10 2.46 0.95
C ALA A 221 12.64 2.34 -0.47
N THR A 222 13.94 2.04 -0.61
CA THR A 222 14.59 1.92 -1.91
C THR A 222 13.97 0.79 -2.73
N TRP A 223 13.79 -0.40 -2.14
CA TRP A 223 13.17 -1.54 -2.83
C TRP A 223 11.72 -1.25 -3.23
N PHE A 224 10.94 -0.68 -2.33
CA PHE A 224 9.56 -0.31 -2.60
C PHE A 224 9.46 0.71 -3.73
N ILE A 225 10.20 1.82 -3.67
CA ILE A 225 10.10 2.90 -4.67
C ILE A 225 10.62 2.42 -6.03
N CYS A 226 11.72 1.64 -6.08
CA CYS A 226 12.21 1.04 -7.32
C CYS A 226 11.17 0.10 -7.96
N ALA A 227 10.44 -0.69 -7.15
CA ALA A 227 9.36 -1.55 -7.63
C ALA A 227 8.15 -0.74 -8.10
N LEU A 228 7.74 0.29 -7.35
CA LEU A 228 6.61 1.16 -7.70
C LEU A 228 6.85 1.92 -9.01
N LEU A 229 8.04 2.49 -9.17
CA LEU A 229 8.46 3.23 -10.37
C LEU A 229 8.90 2.33 -11.53
N GLN A 230 8.92 1.01 -11.34
CA GLN A 230 9.38 0.04 -12.35
C GLN A 230 10.78 0.37 -12.91
N ILE A 231 11.70 0.78 -12.01
CA ILE A 231 13.06 1.20 -12.43
C ILE A 231 13.79 0.05 -13.14
N LYS A 232 13.58 -1.19 -12.71
CA LYS A 232 14.20 -2.39 -13.30
C LYS A 232 13.91 -2.53 -14.80
N THR A 233 12.74 -2.13 -15.27
CA THR A 233 12.37 -2.21 -16.70
C THR A 233 13.01 -1.10 -17.55
N SER A 234 13.14 0.10 -16.98
CA SER A 234 13.71 1.27 -17.69
C SER A 234 15.23 1.36 -17.57
N TRP A 235 15.77 1.05 -16.40
CA TRP A 235 17.21 1.18 -16.07
C TRP A 235 17.67 0.07 -15.12
N PRO A 236 17.86 -1.18 -15.60
CA PRO A 236 18.17 -2.33 -14.74
C PRO A 236 19.47 -2.17 -13.95
N LYS A 237 20.50 -1.56 -14.52
CA LYS A 237 21.79 -1.30 -13.83
C LYS A 237 21.61 -0.30 -12.67
N VAL A 238 20.77 0.73 -12.84
CA VAL A 238 20.49 1.73 -11.80
C VAL A 238 19.68 1.10 -10.66
N ASP A 239 18.69 0.27 -10.98
CA ASP A 239 17.91 -0.48 -9.97
C ASP A 239 18.83 -1.33 -9.08
N THR A 240 19.73 -2.09 -9.68
CA THR A 240 20.71 -2.91 -8.95
C THR A 240 21.65 -2.06 -8.11
N ALA A 241 22.20 -0.98 -8.67
CA ALA A 241 23.12 -0.09 -7.96
C ALA A 241 22.45 0.55 -6.72
N LEU A 242 21.22 1.05 -6.84
CA LEU A 242 20.48 1.63 -5.72
C LEU A 242 20.22 0.61 -4.62
N LYS A 243 19.84 -0.62 -4.98
CA LYS A 243 19.61 -1.72 -4.02
C LYS A 243 20.90 -2.12 -3.30
N CYS A 244 22.03 -2.17 -4.03
CA CYS A 244 23.34 -2.42 -3.43
C CYS A 244 23.75 -1.30 -2.47
N LEU A 245 23.55 -0.02 -2.83
CA LEU A 245 23.82 1.10 -1.95
C LEU A 245 22.94 1.06 -0.68
N ALA A 246 21.67 0.71 -0.81
CA ALA A 246 20.79 0.54 0.34
C ALA A 246 21.22 -0.62 1.26
N ALA A 247 21.72 -1.72 0.69
CA ALA A 247 22.32 -2.82 1.44
C ALA A 247 23.61 -2.40 2.18
N VAL A 248 24.43 -1.52 1.58
CA VAL A 248 25.60 -0.93 2.24
C VAL A 248 25.19 -0.06 3.44
N VAL A 249 24.10 0.72 3.34
CA VAL A 249 23.56 1.47 4.49
C VAL A 249 23.13 0.52 5.61
N MET A 250 22.48 -0.57 5.28
CA MET A 250 22.11 -1.60 6.27
C MET A 250 23.35 -2.22 6.92
N LEU A 251 24.37 -2.54 6.13
CA LEU A 251 25.66 -3.03 6.64
C LEU A 251 26.32 -2.01 7.61
N PHE A 252 26.34 -0.73 7.26
CA PHE A 252 26.87 0.32 8.15
C PHE A 252 26.10 0.40 9.45
N SER A 253 24.76 0.25 9.42
CA SER A 253 23.93 0.21 10.62
C SER A 253 24.29 -0.97 11.53
N VAL A 254 24.54 -2.15 10.97
CA VAL A 254 25.00 -3.33 11.72
C VAL A 254 26.41 -3.12 12.28
N LEU A 255 27.34 -2.58 11.48
CA LEU A 255 28.70 -2.30 11.93
C LEU A 255 28.74 -1.27 13.07
N GLN A 256 27.85 -0.27 13.07
CA GLN A 256 27.73 0.68 14.20
C GLN A 256 27.29 0.01 15.51
N ILE A 257 26.57 -1.09 15.43
CA ILE A 257 26.18 -1.87 16.63
C ILE A 257 27.38 -2.68 17.14
N LEU A 258 28.17 -3.25 16.23
CA LEU A 258 29.31 -4.10 16.57
C LEU A 258 30.53 -3.29 17.02
N PHE A 259 30.82 -2.17 16.37
CA PHE A 259 31.99 -1.33 16.62
C PHE A 259 31.62 -0.03 17.33
N LYS A 260 31.69 -0.03 18.65
CA LYS A 260 31.33 1.12 19.52
C LYS A 260 32.50 2.08 19.79
N THR A 261 33.64 1.96 19.06
CA THR A 261 34.74 2.92 19.20
C THR A 261 34.31 4.28 18.65
N PRO A 262 34.53 5.41 19.34
CA PRO A 262 33.99 6.72 18.98
C PRO A 262 34.35 7.17 17.57
N GLN A 263 35.60 6.89 17.14
CA GLN A 263 36.10 7.28 15.82
C GLN A 263 35.41 6.50 14.69
N VAL A 264 35.35 5.16 14.81
CA VAL A 264 34.72 4.29 13.80
C VAL A 264 33.22 4.57 13.73
N TRP A 265 32.57 4.72 14.90
CA TRP A 265 31.17 5.04 14.96
C TRP A 265 30.82 6.37 14.29
N ALA A 266 31.61 7.42 14.54
CA ALA A 266 31.43 8.73 13.89
C ALA A 266 31.62 8.67 12.37
N LEU A 267 32.62 7.90 11.91
CA LEU A 267 32.87 7.68 10.48
C LEU A 267 31.69 6.97 9.81
N LEU A 268 31.26 5.84 10.38
CA LEU A 268 30.14 5.06 9.86
C LEU A 268 28.83 5.86 9.87
N SER A 269 28.58 6.67 10.90
CA SER A 269 27.39 7.53 10.99
C SER A 269 27.37 8.58 9.89
N LYS A 270 28.50 9.24 9.62
CA LYS A 270 28.62 10.19 8.50
C LYS A 270 28.45 9.50 7.16
N ALA A 271 29.10 8.33 6.96
CA ALA A 271 28.99 7.55 5.73
C ALA A 271 27.53 7.11 5.48
N THR A 272 26.84 6.61 6.50
CA THR A 272 25.39 6.29 6.45
C THR A 272 24.59 7.50 5.96
N GLY A 273 24.84 8.69 6.53
CA GLY A 273 24.16 9.92 6.14
C GLY A 273 24.39 10.30 4.67
N TYR A 274 25.65 10.29 4.22
CA TYR A 274 25.98 10.67 2.83
C TYR A 274 25.43 9.68 1.80
N VAL A 275 25.56 8.36 2.06
CA VAL A 275 25.02 7.34 1.15
C VAL A 275 23.49 7.42 1.10
N THR A 276 22.82 7.60 2.23
CA THR A 276 21.37 7.80 2.27
C THR A 276 20.94 9.03 1.48
N LEU A 277 21.64 10.16 1.64
CA LEU A 277 21.35 11.38 0.88
C LEU A 277 21.54 11.18 -0.63
N CYS A 278 22.58 10.45 -1.03
CA CYS A 278 22.81 10.09 -2.43
C CYS A 278 21.65 9.24 -2.99
N ILE A 279 21.20 8.20 -2.24
CA ILE A 279 20.07 7.36 -2.64
C ILE A 279 18.80 8.20 -2.80
N VAL A 280 18.47 9.03 -1.82
CA VAL A 280 17.28 9.90 -1.85
C VAL A 280 17.33 10.86 -3.03
N GLY A 281 18.48 11.49 -3.28
CA GLY A 281 18.68 12.38 -4.42
C GLY A 281 18.50 11.66 -5.77
N CYS A 282 19.11 10.48 -5.92
CA CYS A 282 18.93 9.65 -7.13
C CYS A 282 17.46 9.25 -7.35
N VAL A 283 16.79 8.78 -6.30
CA VAL A 283 15.37 8.38 -6.38
C VAL A 283 14.47 9.57 -6.71
N PHE A 284 14.77 10.75 -6.15
CA PHE A 284 14.06 11.99 -6.45
C PHE A 284 14.18 12.36 -7.94
N VAL A 285 15.39 12.34 -8.49
CA VAL A 285 15.63 12.60 -9.93
C VAL A 285 14.93 11.55 -10.81
N LEU A 286 15.05 10.26 -10.45
CA LEU A 286 14.40 9.19 -11.20
C LEU A 286 12.88 9.31 -11.18
N SER A 287 12.28 9.71 -10.06
CA SER A 287 10.83 9.96 -9.98
C SER A 287 10.39 11.08 -10.91
N ALA A 288 11.16 12.18 -10.99
CA ALA A 288 10.90 13.27 -11.93
C ALA A 288 11.02 12.82 -13.40
N LEU A 289 12.05 12.04 -13.74
CA LEU A 289 12.24 11.51 -15.10
C LEU A 289 11.11 10.54 -15.50
N GLN A 290 10.69 9.66 -14.60
CA GLN A 290 9.56 8.76 -14.86
C GLN A 290 8.22 9.49 -14.96
N ALA A 291 8.03 10.56 -14.16
CA ALA A 291 6.85 11.42 -14.27
C ALA A 291 6.76 12.10 -15.66
N ARG A 292 7.89 12.57 -16.18
CA ARG A 292 7.96 13.13 -17.56
C ARG A 292 7.64 12.11 -18.64
N LYS A 293 7.91 10.81 -18.41
CA LYS A 293 7.52 9.70 -19.31
C LYS A 293 6.05 9.31 -19.20
N GLY A 294 5.25 10.03 -18.41
CA GLY A 294 3.81 9.81 -18.28
C GLY A 294 3.42 8.71 -17.29
N ILE A 295 4.34 8.21 -16.48
CA ILE A 295 4.02 7.26 -15.41
C ILE A 295 3.33 8.02 -14.27
N ARG A 296 2.00 7.87 -14.16
CA ARG A 296 1.15 8.64 -13.23
C ARG A 296 1.53 8.46 -11.75
N GLU A 297 2.02 7.29 -11.36
CA GLU A 297 2.50 7.02 -10.00
C GLU A 297 3.77 7.80 -9.68
N ALA A 298 4.64 8.00 -10.65
CA ALA A 298 5.90 8.71 -10.47
C ALA A 298 5.69 10.17 -10.05
N THR A 299 4.64 10.83 -10.55
CA THR A 299 4.27 12.18 -10.12
C THR A 299 3.91 12.23 -8.63
N LEU A 300 3.15 11.24 -8.14
CA LEU A 300 2.81 11.17 -6.72
C LEU A 300 4.04 10.89 -5.85
N VAL A 301 4.92 10.01 -6.30
CA VAL A 301 6.20 9.73 -5.62
C VAL A 301 7.07 10.99 -5.57
N PHE A 302 7.19 11.72 -6.67
CA PHE A 302 7.95 12.97 -6.74
C PHE A 302 7.41 14.01 -5.75
N ILE A 303 6.09 14.21 -5.72
CA ILE A 303 5.45 15.14 -4.78
C ILE A 303 5.67 14.68 -3.33
N ALA A 304 5.49 13.39 -3.04
CA ALA A 304 5.68 12.81 -1.72
C ALA A 304 7.11 13.04 -1.19
N LEU A 305 8.12 12.73 -2.01
CA LEU A 305 9.53 12.95 -1.68
C LEU A 305 9.88 14.44 -1.53
N SER A 306 9.20 15.33 -2.26
CA SER A 306 9.40 16.77 -2.11
C SER A 306 9.05 17.27 -0.71
N PHE A 307 7.99 16.74 -0.09
CA PHE A 307 7.62 17.07 1.30
C PHE A 307 8.73 16.65 2.28
N VAL A 308 9.26 15.44 2.13
CA VAL A 308 10.36 14.95 2.98
C VAL A 308 11.61 15.80 2.78
N PHE A 309 11.96 16.09 1.53
CA PHE A 309 13.14 16.89 1.20
C PHE A 309 13.04 18.32 1.77
N VAL A 310 11.91 18.98 1.60
CA VAL A 310 11.63 20.30 2.17
C VAL A 310 11.72 20.26 3.70
N SER A 311 11.14 19.26 4.34
CA SER A 311 11.22 19.09 5.81
C SER A 311 12.67 18.90 6.28
N MET A 312 13.51 18.19 5.52
CA MET A 312 14.94 18.04 5.83
C MET A 312 15.69 19.38 5.71
N ILE A 313 15.40 20.16 4.67
CA ILE A 313 15.99 21.50 4.50
C ILE A 313 15.59 22.42 5.66
N PHE A 314 14.32 22.47 6.03
CA PHE A 314 13.84 23.25 7.19
C PHE A 314 14.57 22.86 8.47
N ARG A 315 14.80 21.55 8.67
CA ARG A 315 15.51 21.05 9.84
C ARG A 315 16.98 21.48 9.91
N ILE A 316 17.62 21.64 8.76
CA ILE A 316 19.04 22.01 8.67
C ILE A 316 19.24 23.54 8.70
N LEU A 317 18.43 24.29 7.95
CA LEU A 317 18.65 25.72 7.74
C LEU A 317 17.94 26.61 8.77
N LEU A 318 16.74 26.20 9.25
CA LEU A 318 15.89 27.03 10.13
C LEU A 318 15.86 26.48 11.56
N ILE A 319 17.04 26.17 12.10
CA ILE A 319 17.20 25.50 13.40
C ILE A 319 16.56 26.28 14.56
N ASP A 320 16.56 27.58 14.52
CA ASP A 320 16.18 28.42 15.66
C ASP A 320 14.79 29.10 15.52
N GLU A 321 14.20 29.18 14.33
CA GLU A 321 12.98 29.95 14.10
C GLU A 321 11.67 29.24 14.49
N SER A 322 11.60 27.90 14.40
CA SER A 322 10.38 27.15 14.75
C SER A 322 10.67 25.85 15.49
N PRO A 323 10.59 25.85 16.85
CA PRO A 323 10.78 24.64 17.65
C PRO A 323 9.77 23.52 17.32
N PHE A 324 8.56 23.87 16.89
CA PHE A 324 7.52 22.92 16.49
C PHE A 324 7.91 22.20 15.19
N MET A 325 8.26 22.94 14.13
CA MET A 325 8.63 22.35 12.83
C MET A 325 9.91 21.52 12.92
N ARG A 326 10.89 21.96 13.70
CA ARG A 326 12.11 21.17 13.94
C ARG A 326 11.80 19.83 14.58
N ARG A 327 10.79 19.75 15.45
CA ARG A 327 10.43 18.51 16.16
C ARG A 327 9.49 17.62 15.36
N TYR A 328 8.42 18.21 14.80
CA TYR A 328 7.33 17.45 14.19
C TYR A 328 7.33 17.48 12.65
N GLY A 329 8.08 18.38 12.04
CA GLY A 329 8.08 18.57 10.59
C GLY A 329 8.38 17.28 9.81
N LEU A 330 9.34 16.49 10.30
CA LEU A 330 9.69 15.21 9.67
C LEU A 330 8.57 14.17 9.82
N ILE A 331 7.91 14.13 10.98
CA ILE A 331 6.79 13.21 11.25
C ILE A 331 5.61 13.55 10.35
N ILE A 332 5.30 14.85 10.22
CA ILE A 332 4.25 15.35 9.32
C ILE A 332 4.60 15.03 7.86
N ALA A 333 5.85 15.26 7.46
CA ALA A 333 6.31 14.95 6.11
C ALA A 333 6.18 13.45 5.79
N PHE A 334 6.57 12.57 6.71
CA PHE A 334 6.38 11.13 6.54
C PHE A 334 4.91 10.70 6.54
N ALA A 335 4.05 11.36 7.31
CA ALA A 335 2.61 11.10 7.27
C ALA A 335 2.02 11.46 5.91
N VAL A 336 2.35 12.63 5.36
CA VAL A 336 1.93 13.08 4.03
C VAL A 336 2.51 12.17 2.94
N GLU A 337 3.79 11.85 3.01
CA GLU A 337 4.46 10.94 2.09
C GLU A 337 3.78 9.57 2.07
N SER A 338 3.61 8.94 3.25
CA SER A 338 2.98 7.64 3.39
C SER A 338 1.58 7.62 2.78
N PHE A 339 0.80 8.67 3.00
CA PHE A 339 -0.54 8.81 2.42
C PHE A 339 -0.50 8.95 0.89
N LEU A 340 0.37 9.79 0.34
CA LEU A 340 0.50 9.98 -1.11
C LEU A 340 0.99 8.70 -1.80
N LEU A 341 1.91 7.98 -1.18
CA LEU A 341 2.39 6.67 -1.65
C LEU A 341 1.27 5.62 -1.60
N ALA A 342 0.41 5.62 -0.57
CA ALA A 342 -0.77 4.76 -0.52
C ALA A 342 -1.74 5.02 -1.68
N VAL A 343 -1.96 6.30 -2.02
CA VAL A 343 -2.76 6.68 -3.19
C VAL A 343 -2.13 6.17 -4.50
N ALA A 344 -0.80 6.28 -4.64
CA ALA A 344 -0.08 5.74 -5.80
C ALA A 344 -0.25 4.22 -5.93
N VAL A 345 -0.05 3.51 -4.81
CA VAL A 345 -0.24 2.05 -4.72
C VAL A 345 -1.70 1.65 -5.02
N SER A 346 -2.68 2.36 -4.46
CA SER A 346 -4.11 2.13 -4.71
C SER A 346 -4.48 2.26 -6.19
N ARG A 347 -3.95 3.30 -6.88
CA ARG A 347 -4.13 3.47 -8.34
C ARG A 347 -3.52 2.31 -9.12
N ARG A 348 -2.35 1.81 -8.72
CA ARG A 348 -1.73 0.63 -9.32
C ARG A 348 -2.58 -0.62 -9.14
N ILE A 349 -3.10 -0.88 -7.92
CA ILE A 349 -4.02 -1.98 -7.63
C ILE A 349 -5.23 -1.94 -8.56
N SER A 350 -5.89 -0.79 -8.66
CA SER A 350 -7.09 -0.61 -9.50
C SER A 350 -6.80 -0.91 -10.98
N ARG A 351 -5.67 -0.43 -11.50
CA ARG A 351 -5.28 -0.70 -12.90
C ARG A 351 -5.00 -2.19 -13.14
N MET A 352 -4.28 -2.83 -12.22
CA MET A 352 -3.99 -4.27 -12.35
C MET A 352 -5.26 -5.11 -12.30
N ARG A 353 -6.23 -4.76 -11.43
CA ARG A 353 -7.53 -5.44 -11.38
C ARG A 353 -8.32 -5.28 -12.68
N ILE A 354 -8.36 -4.07 -13.23
CA ILE A 354 -9.03 -3.81 -14.51
C ILE A 354 -8.35 -4.59 -15.65
N ALA A 355 -7.01 -4.54 -15.72
CA ALA A 355 -6.25 -5.28 -16.74
C ALA A 355 -6.48 -6.80 -16.63
N LYS A 356 -6.44 -7.34 -15.40
CA LYS A 356 -6.71 -8.76 -15.14
C LYS A 356 -8.12 -9.15 -15.58
N LYS A 357 -9.14 -8.34 -15.20
CA LYS A 357 -10.53 -8.60 -15.59
C LYS A 357 -10.73 -8.55 -17.10
N ARG A 358 -10.07 -7.59 -17.80
CA ARG A 358 -10.10 -7.52 -19.26
C ARG A 358 -9.48 -8.77 -19.90
N ALA A 359 -8.29 -9.15 -19.46
CA ALA A 359 -7.63 -10.36 -19.95
C ALA A 359 -8.46 -11.63 -19.70
N GLU A 360 -9.12 -11.75 -18.53
CA GLU A 360 -10.04 -12.85 -18.23
C GLU A 360 -11.26 -12.83 -19.16
N THR A 361 -11.81 -11.64 -19.44
CA THR A 361 -12.95 -11.51 -20.37
C THR A 361 -12.54 -11.86 -21.79
N GLU A 362 -11.42 -11.31 -22.30
CA GLU A 362 -10.89 -11.64 -23.64
C GLU A 362 -10.62 -13.14 -23.80
N ALA A 363 -10.09 -13.79 -22.74
CA ALA A 363 -9.85 -15.23 -22.75
C ALA A 363 -11.12 -16.09 -22.73
N ASP A 364 -12.32 -15.53 -22.55
CA ASP A 364 -13.60 -16.23 -22.56
C ASP A 364 -14.32 -16.14 -23.93
N TYR A 365 -13.75 -15.42 -24.90
CA TYR A 365 -14.32 -15.30 -26.26
C TYR A 365 -13.48 -16.06 -27.29
N ASP A 366 -14.15 -16.51 -28.36
CA ASP A 366 -13.51 -17.04 -29.56
C ASP A 366 -12.98 -15.88 -30.40
N HIS A 367 -11.68 -15.95 -30.73
CA HIS A 367 -10.98 -14.85 -31.41
C HIS A 367 -11.46 -14.63 -32.85
N LEU A 368 -11.96 -15.68 -33.52
CA LEU A 368 -12.45 -15.61 -34.90
C LEU A 368 -13.89 -15.09 -34.94
N CYS A 369 -14.76 -15.67 -34.13
CA CYS A 369 -16.20 -15.50 -34.19
C CYS A 369 -16.75 -14.42 -33.25
N GLY A 370 -16.00 -13.98 -32.22
CA GLY A 370 -16.45 -12.96 -31.28
C GLY A 370 -17.65 -13.36 -30.39
N ILE A 371 -17.97 -14.65 -30.30
CA ILE A 371 -18.89 -15.28 -29.35
C ILE A 371 -18.09 -15.98 -28.25
N LEU A 372 -18.74 -16.54 -27.24
CA LEU A 372 -18.04 -17.25 -26.18
C LEU A 372 -17.30 -18.47 -26.74
N ASN A 373 -16.07 -18.69 -26.29
CA ASN A 373 -15.38 -19.97 -26.49
C ASN A 373 -15.90 -21.00 -25.48
N ARG A 374 -15.40 -22.23 -25.54
CA ARG A 374 -15.81 -23.31 -24.62
C ARG A 374 -15.76 -22.89 -23.15
N ARG A 375 -14.67 -22.23 -22.72
CA ARG A 375 -14.50 -21.78 -21.33
C ARG A 375 -15.52 -20.72 -20.94
N GLY A 376 -15.71 -19.69 -21.75
CA GLY A 376 -16.66 -18.62 -21.51
C GLY A 376 -18.10 -19.12 -21.52
N TRP A 377 -18.42 -20.04 -22.46
CA TRP A 377 -19.74 -20.65 -22.54
C TRP A 377 -20.04 -21.49 -21.29
N CYS A 378 -19.08 -22.31 -20.80
CA CYS A 378 -19.25 -23.08 -19.56
C CYS A 378 -19.56 -22.17 -18.36
N LYS A 379 -18.84 -21.04 -18.22
CA LYS A 379 -19.12 -20.07 -17.15
C LYS A 379 -20.53 -19.52 -17.23
N LYS A 380 -20.94 -19.00 -18.41
CA LYS A 380 -22.26 -18.39 -18.59
C LYS A 380 -23.37 -19.44 -18.45
N SER A 381 -23.12 -20.69 -18.86
CA SER A 381 -24.06 -21.78 -18.66
C SER A 381 -24.26 -22.16 -17.19
N ALA A 382 -23.20 -22.08 -16.38
CA ALA A 382 -23.33 -22.28 -14.94
C ALA A 382 -24.25 -21.23 -14.30
N ASP A 383 -24.13 -19.95 -14.69
CA ASP A 383 -25.00 -18.88 -14.22
C ASP A 383 -26.48 -19.13 -14.61
N LEU A 384 -26.71 -19.65 -15.83
CA LEU A 384 -28.06 -20.01 -16.31
C LEU A 384 -28.66 -21.22 -15.56
N ILE A 385 -27.82 -22.21 -15.23
CA ILE A 385 -28.25 -23.36 -14.41
C ILE A 385 -28.62 -22.87 -13.00
N GLU A 386 -27.83 -22.00 -12.40
CA GLU A 386 -28.13 -21.42 -11.08
C GLU A 386 -29.42 -20.59 -11.12
N HIS A 387 -29.64 -19.83 -12.19
CA HIS A 387 -30.89 -19.12 -12.41
C HIS A 387 -32.08 -20.08 -12.52
N HIS A 388 -31.94 -21.15 -13.29
CA HIS A 388 -32.99 -22.17 -13.42
C HIS A 388 -33.35 -22.86 -12.09
N ILE A 389 -32.32 -23.17 -11.25
CA ILE A 389 -32.54 -23.72 -9.90
C ILE A 389 -33.41 -22.78 -9.04
N LYS A 390 -33.19 -21.46 -9.16
CA LYS A 390 -33.89 -20.44 -8.36
C LYS A 390 -35.29 -20.09 -8.88
N SER A 391 -35.46 -20.02 -10.20
CA SER A 391 -36.66 -19.50 -10.85
C SER A 391 -37.58 -20.57 -11.43
N GLY A 392 -37.14 -21.84 -11.48
CA GLY A 392 -37.82 -22.90 -12.18
C GLY A 392 -37.81 -22.72 -13.70
N GLY A 393 -38.78 -23.32 -14.39
CA GLY A 393 -38.87 -23.28 -15.84
C GLY A 393 -38.16 -24.45 -16.51
N VAL A 394 -37.60 -24.25 -17.69
CA VAL A 394 -36.86 -25.27 -18.44
C VAL A 394 -35.61 -24.71 -19.09
N LEU A 395 -34.51 -25.46 -19.14
CA LEU A 395 -33.35 -25.19 -19.92
C LEU A 395 -33.40 -25.93 -21.26
N CYS A 396 -33.01 -25.26 -22.34
CA CYS A 396 -32.87 -25.87 -23.63
C CYS A 396 -31.46 -25.67 -24.13
N LEU A 397 -30.74 -26.77 -24.30
CA LEU A 397 -29.46 -26.77 -25.04
C LEU A 397 -29.73 -27.04 -26.52
N ILE A 398 -29.20 -26.22 -27.38
CA ILE A 398 -29.20 -26.38 -28.83
C ILE A 398 -27.76 -26.58 -29.26
N TYR A 399 -27.45 -27.72 -29.84
CA TYR A 399 -26.13 -28.09 -30.35
C TYR A 399 -26.17 -28.01 -31.90
N ILE A 400 -25.19 -27.37 -32.49
CA ILE A 400 -25.14 -27.04 -33.89
C ILE A 400 -23.78 -27.45 -34.45
N ASP A 401 -23.74 -28.23 -35.51
CA ASP A 401 -22.54 -28.68 -36.20
C ASP A 401 -22.69 -28.36 -37.71
N LEU A 402 -21.67 -27.74 -38.31
CA LEU A 402 -21.71 -27.41 -39.74
C LEU A 402 -21.45 -28.65 -40.57
N ASP A 403 -22.40 -28.99 -41.41
CA ASP A 403 -22.28 -30.17 -42.29
C ASP A 403 -21.22 -29.92 -43.36
N ASP A 404 -20.38 -30.93 -43.59
CA ASP A 404 -19.33 -30.95 -44.62
C ASP A 404 -18.34 -29.77 -44.55
N PHE A 405 -18.14 -29.17 -43.34
CA PHE A 405 -17.26 -28.02 -43.12
C PHE A 405 -15.82 -28.27 -43.59
N LYS A 406 -15.31 -29.49 -43.38
CA LYS A 406 -14.01 -29.88 -43.93
C LYS A 406 -13.95 -29.78 -45.44
N GLN A 407 -14.99 -30.20 -46.15
CA GLN A 407 -15.06 -30.09 -47.62
C GLN A 407 -15.07 -28.62 -48.06
N ILE A 408 -15.75 -27.74 -47.35
CA ILE A 408 -15.69 -26.29 -47.62
C ILE A 408 -14.24 -25.77 -47.52
N ASN A 409 -13.50 -26.15 -46.47
CA ASN A 409 -12.10 -25.78 -46.32
C ASN A 409 -11.21 -26.36 -47.42
N ASP A 410 -11.38 -27.66 -47.73
CA ASP A 410 -10.55 -28.35 -48.70
C ASP A 410 -10.78 -27.84 -50.15
N THR A 411 -12.03 -27.40 -50.47
CA THR A 411 -12.41 -26.96 -51.81
C THR A 411 -12.18 -25.46 -52.00
N HIS A 412 -12.52 -24.62 -51.02
CA HIS A 412 -12.55 -23.16 -51.15
C HIS A 412 -11.49 -22.44 -50.29
N GLY A 413 -10.72 -23.22 -49.53
CA GLY A 413 -9.67 -22.70 -48.65
C GLY A 413 -10.18 -22.27 -47.27
N HIS A 414 -9.27 -22.24 -46.27
CA HIS A 414 -9.57 -21.91 -44.89
C HIS A 414 -10.20 -20.53 -44.69
N ALA A 415 -9.88 -19.56 -45.55
CA ALA A 415 -10.45 -18.22 -45.47
C ALA A 415 -11.98 -18.21 -45.67
N VAL A 416 -12.50 -19.08 -46.54
CA VAL A 416 -13.93 -19.24 -46.81
C VAL A 416 -14.60 -19.99 -45.66
N GLY A 417 -13.93 -21.00 -45.11
CA GLY A 417 -14.38 -21.68 -43.90
C GLY A 417 -14.48 -20.73 -42.69
N ASP A 418 -13.48 -19.86 -42.51
CA ASP A 418 -13.50 -18.84 -41.47
C ASP A 418 -14.66 -17.85 -41.64
N GLN A 419 -14.97 -17.44 -42.90
CA GLN A 419 -16.14 -16.62 -43.20
C GLN A 419 -17.45 -17.35 -42.85
N ALA A 420 -17.56 -18.66 -43.11
CA ALA A 420 -18.71 -19.47 -42.73
C ALA A 420 -18.94 -19.46 -41.24
N LEU A 421 -17.89 -19.72 -40.48
CA LEU A 421 -17.94 -19.72 -38.98
C LEU A 421 -18.35 -18.34 -38.44
N CYS A 422 -17.75 -17.27 -38.96
CA CYS A 422 -18.11 -15.90 -38.57
C CYS A 422 -19.57 -15.55 -38.93
N LYS A 423 -20.04 -15.96 -40.09
CA LYS A 423 -21.42 -15.73 -40.56
C LYS A 423 -22.43 -16.41 -39.65
N VAL A 424 -22.21 -17.69 -39.28
CA VAL A 424 -23.04 -18.45 -38.34
C VAL A 424 -23.05 -17.80 -36.97
N ALA A 425 -21.88 -17.47 -36.44
CA ALA A 425 -21.76 -16.83 -35.12
C ALA A 425 -22.49 -15.47 -35.06
N HIS A 426 -22.32 -14.65 -36.12
CA HIS A 426 -22.98 -13.34 -36.23
C HIS A 426 -24.51 -13.51 -36.26
N HIS A 427 -24.98 -14.46 -37.05
CA HIS A 427 -26.40 -14.73 -37.20
C HIS A 427 -27.00 -15.26 -35.89
N LEU A 428 -26.35 -16.22 -35.24
CA LEU A 428 -26.78 -16.72 -33.92
C LEU A 428 -26.87 -15.57 -32.89
N LYS A 429 -25.88 -14.67 -32.87
CA LYS A 429 -25.87 -13.52 -31.97
C LYS A 429 -27.03 -12.55 -32.24
N ALA A 430 -27.50 -12.43 -33.50
CA ALA A 430 -28.62 -11.58 -33.87
C ALA A 430 -29.99 -12.16 -33.44
N ILE A 431 -30.15 -13.49 -33.47
CA ILE A 431 -31.45 -14.16 -33.25
C ILE A 431 -31.63 -14.75 -31.88
N VAL A 432 -30.56 -14.87 -31.07
CA VAL A 432 -30.56 -15.38 -29.68
C VAL A 432 -30.54 -14.22 -28.70
N ARG A 433 -31.20 -14.37 -27.56
CA ARG A 433 -31.29 -13.31 -26.54
C ARG A 433 -29.93 -13.05 -25.88
N SER A 434 -29.70 -11.83 -25.44
CA SER A 434 -28.46 -11.44 -24.74
C SER A 434 -28.19 -12.22 -23.45
N ASN A 435 -29.26 -12.70 -22.80
CA ASN A 435 -29.17 -13.50 -21.57
C ASN A 435 -28.82 -14.96 -21.83
N ASP A 436 -29.07 -15.47 -23.05
CA ASP A 436 -28.74 -16.85 -23.41
C ASP A 436 -27.21 -16.99 -23.61
N ALA A 437 -26.69 -18.21 -23.45
CA ALA A 437 -25.27 -18.48 -23.65
C ALA A 437 -25.05 -19.03 -25.06
N ILE A 438 -24.35 -18.27 -25.90
CA ILE A 438 -23.92 -18.66 -27.24
C ILE A 438 -22.42 -18.92 -27.20
N GLY A 439 -21.96 -20.07 -27.67
CA GLY A 439 -20.54 -20.41 -27.72
C GLY A 439 -20.16 -21.26 -28.93
N ARG A 440 -18.87 -21.23 -29.26
CA ARG A 440 -18.20 -22.15 -30.14
C ARG A 440 -17.31 -23.08 -29.32
N LEU A 441 -17.57 -24.38 -29.37
CA LEU A 441 -16.82 -25.35 -28.56
C LEU A 441 -15.46 -25.72 -29.18
N GLY A 442 -15.39 -25.69 -30.50
CA GLY A 442 -14.20 -26.00 -31.27
C GLY A 442 -14.58 -26.35 -32.73
N GLY A 443 -13.66 -26.21 -33.67
CA GLY A 443 -13.93 -26.55 -35.07
C GLY A 443 -15.17 -25.84 -35.62
N ASP A 444 -16.16 -26.63 -36.02
CA ASP A 444 -17.43 -26.26 -36.59
C ASP A 444 -18.64 -26.40 -35.65
N GLU A 445 -18.38 -26.64 -34.34
CA GLU A 445 -19.40 -26.87 -33.31
C GLU A 445 -19.80 -25.59 -32.58
N PHE A 446 -21.11 -25.29 -32.61
CA PHE A 446 -21.71 -24.18 -31.89
C PHE A 446 -22.75 -24.68 -30.90
N VAL A 447 -22.92 -23.96 -29.80
CA VAL A 447 -23.88 -24.28 -28.75
C VAL A 447 -24.64 -23.04 -28.29
N VAL A 448 -25.94 -23.23 -28.02
CA VAL A 448 -26.78 -22.21 -27.42
C VAL A 448 -27.48 -22.83 -26.22
N LEU A 449 -27.32 -22.27 -25.02
CA LEU A 449 -28.11 -22.60 -23.85
C LEU A 449 -29.06 -21.46 -23.54
N ALA A 450 -30.35 -21.74 -23.53
CA ALA A 450 -31.42 -20.76 -23.25
C ALA A 450 -32.34 -21.24 -22.15
N HIS A 451 -32.84 -20.28 -21.35
CA HIS A 451 -33.82 -20.52 -20.31
C HIS A 451 -35.24 -20.08 -20.77
N PHE A 452 -36.24 -20.92 -20.52
CA PHE A 452 -37.66 -20.68 -20.83
C PHE A 452 -38.53 -20.90 -19.60
N TYR A 453 -39.61 -20.16 -19.50
CA TYR A 453 -40.57 -20.33 -18.41
C TYR A 453 -41.45 -21.60 -18.57
N THR A 454 -41.71 -22.02 -19.82
CA THR A 454 -42.53 -23.18 -20.13
C THR A 454 -41.94 -24.01 -21.25
N LYS A 455 -42.17 -25.33 -21.22
CA LYS A 455 -41.71 -26.26 -22.25
C LYS A 455 -42.32 -25.96 -23.64
N ALA A 456 -43.51 -25.40 -23.69
CA ALA A 456 -44.20 -25.04 -24.93
C ALA A 456 -43.44 -23.96 -25.75
N GLN A 457 -42.62 -23.11 -25.10
CA GLN A 457 -41.84 -22.06 -25.75
C GLN A 457 -40.61 -22.60 -26.48
N VAL A 458 -40.16 -23.80 -26.16
CA VAL A 458 -38.91 -24.38 -26.69
C VAL A 458 -39.01 -24.74 -28.15
N SER A 459 -40.02 -25.56 -28.51
CA SER A 459 -40.19 -26.07 -29.88
C SER A 459 -40.27 -24.97 -30.97
N PRO A 460 -41.08 -23.90 -30.80
CA PRO A 460 -41.10 -22.80 -31.74
C PRO A 460 -39.74 -22.12 -31.90
N LYS A 461 -39.00 -21.94 -30.78
CA LYS A 461 -37.69 -21.28 -30.85
C LYS A 461 -36.63 -22.12 -31.52
N VAL A 462 -36.61 -23.43 -31.26
CA VAL A 462 -35.69 -24.38 -31.94
C VAL A 462 -36.02 -24.44 -33.45
N HIS A 463 -37.32 -24.52 -33.79
CA HIS A 463 -37.75 -24.51 -35.22
C HIS A 463 -37.33 -23.21 -35.92
N PHE A 464 -37.60 -22.07 -35.31
CA PHE A 464 -37.16 -20.77 -35.82
C PHE A 464 -35.66 -20.75 -36.08
N LEU A 465 -34.83 -21.19 -35.11
CA LEU A 465 -33.40 -21.21 -35.23
C LEU A 465 -32.91 -22.14 -36.36
N LYS A 466 -33.51 -23.34 -36.52
CA LYS A 466 -33.25 -24.26 -37.62
C LYS A 466 -33.58 -23.59 -38.99
N THR A 467 -34.69 -22.92 -39.09
CA THR A 467 -35.16 -22.25 -40.31
C THR A 467 -34.23 -21.08 -40.67
N GLU A 468 -33.81 -20.30 -39.70
CA GLU A 468 -32.91 -19.17 -39.97
C GLU A 468 -31.48 -19.61 -40.34
N LEU A 469 -30.96 -20.67 -39.72
CA LEU A 469 -29.66 -21.24 -40.11
C LEU A 469 -29.67 -21.80 -41.53
N ALA A 470 -30.79 -22.42 -41.96
CA ALA A 470 -30.91 -22.96 -43.31
C ALA A 470 -30.91 -21.90 -44.44
N LYS A 471 -31.12 -20.62 -44.11
CA LYS A 471 -31.07 -19.50 -45.06
C LYS A 471 -29.67 -18.91 -45.24
N LEU A 472 -28.65 -19.43 -44.49
CA LEU A 472 -27.32 -18.85 -44.53
C LEU A 472 -26.54 -19.30 -45.77
N PHE A 473 -25.92 -18.34 -46.41
CA PHE A 473 -25.00 -18.55 -47.53
C PHE A 473 -23.81 -17.60 -47.47
N ILE A 474 -22.74 -17.95 -48.14
CA ILE A 474 -21.53 -17.13 -48.31
C ILE A 474 -21.44 -16.78 -49.78
N ASP A 475 -21.17 -15.52 -50.08
CA ASP A 475 -20.86 -15.10 -51.45
C ASP A 475 -19.36 -15.35 -51.70
N HIS A 476 -19.03 -16.22 -52.65
CA HIS A 476 -17.68 -16.53 -53.07
C HIS A 476 -17.56 -16.61 -54.60
N ASN A 477 -16.71 -15.79 -55.20
CA ASN A 477 -16.42 -15.81 -56.66
C ASN A 477 -17.67 -15.90 -57.57
N THR A 478 -18.68 -15.07 -57.33
CA THR A 478 -19.97 -15.05 -58.07
C THR A 478 -20.94 -16.18 -57.76
N GLU A 479 -20.58 -17.13 -56.89
CA GLU A 479 -21.47 -18.21 -56.43
C GLU A 479 -21.92 -18.01 -55.00
N GLN A 480 -23.14 -18.44 -54.68
CA GLN A 480 -23.66 -18.49 -53.32
C GLN A 480 -23.50 -19.89 -52.74
N LEU A 481 -22.59 -20.02 -51.79
CA LEU A 481 -22.34 -21.26 -51.07
C LEU A 481 -23.28 -21.38 -49.86
N ALA A 482 -24.23 -22.31 -49.91
CA ALA A 482 -25.14 -22.54 -48.80
C ALA A 482 -24.44 -23.19 -47.60
N ILE A 483 -24.63 -22.61 -46.41
CA ILE A 483 -24.11 -23.20 -45.15
C ILE A 483 -25.17 -24.18 -44.64
N LYS A 484 -24.84 -25.45 -44.63
CA LYS A 484 -25.69 -26.50 -44.02
C LYS A 484 -25.26 -26.76 -42.61
N ALA A 485 -26.24 -26.96 -41.70
CA ALA A 485 -25.93 -27.26 -40.31
C ALA A 485 -26.91 -28.30 -39.74
N SER A 486 -26.39 -29.26 -39.02
CA SER A 486 -27.14 -30.21 -38.22
C SER A 486 -27.43 -29.61 -36.81
N VAL A 487 -28.72 -29.56 -36.43
CA VAL A 487 -29.15 -28.90 -35.19
C VAL A 487 -29.91 -29.86 -34.33
N GLY A 488 -29.32 -30.25 -33.20
CA GLY A 488 -29.96 -31.04 -32.16
C GLY A 488 -30.41 -30.17 -30.97
N SER A 489 -31.42 -30.60 -30.26
CA SER A 489 -31.85 -29.90 -29.03
C SER A 489 -32.18 -30.88 -27.90
N ALA A 490 -31.74 -30.54 -26.68
CA ALA A 490 -32.03 -31.26 -25.45
C ALA A 490 -32.72 -30.33 -24.44
N VAL A 491 -33.78 -30.80 -23.82
CA VAL A 491 -34.61 -30.02 -22.88
C VAL A 491 -34.53 -30.61 -21.49
N PHE A 492 -34.21 -29.76 -20.53
CA PHE A 492 -34.07 -30.13 -19.13
C PHE A 492 -35.13 -29.42 -18.30
N SER A 493 -36.04 -30.17 -17.70
CA SER A 493 -37.01 -29.66 -16.70
C SER A 493 -36.40 -29.64 -15.32
N ASP A 494 -35.58 -30.63 -14.99
CA ASP A 494 -34.75 -30.67 -13.80
C ASP A 494 -33.35 -30.12 -14.07
N PRO A 495 -32.68 -29.47 -13.10
CA PRO A 495 -31.36 -28.94 -13.31
C PRO A 495 -30.36 -30.05 -13.61
N PRO A 496 -29.53 -29.89 -14.66
CA PRO A 496 -28.49 -30.88 -14.99
C PRO A 496 -27.45 -30.95 -13.87
N ARG A 497 -26.88 -32.13 -13.63
CA ARG A 497 -25.89 -32.35 -12.57
C ARG A 497 -24.58 -31.58 -12.81
N ASN A 498 -24.22 -31.42 -14.07
CA ASN A 498 -23.05 -30.68 -14.51
C ASN A 498 -23.17 -30.29 -15.98
N ILE A 499 -22.21 -29.48 -16.45
CA ILE A 499 -22.15 -29.01 -17.83
C ILE A 499 -21.86 -30.15 -18.82
N ASP A 500 -21.16 -31.19 -18.42
CA ASP A 500 -20.86 -32.34 -19.29
C ASP A 500 -22.12 -33.14 -19.61
N GLU A 501 -23.08 -33.24 -18.68
CA GLU A 501 -24.39 -33.85 -18.92
C GLU A 501 -25.17 -33.08 -20.00
N LEU A 502 -25.15 -31.73 -19.91
CA LEU A 502 -25.75 -30.87 -20.93
C LEU A 502 -25.14 -31.16 -22.31
N LEU A 503 -23.81 -31.12 -22.40
CA LEU A 503 -23.11 -31.29 -23.67
C LEU A 503 -23.33 -32.67 -24.28
N LYS A 504 -23.29 -33.74 -23.46
CA LYS A 504 -23.56 -35.10 -23.95
C LYS A 504 -24.99 -35.26 -24.49
N ALA A 505 -25.99 -34.68 -23.82
CA ALA A 505 -27.38 -34.77 -24.30
C ALA A 505 -27.57 -33.98 -25.59
N GLY A 506 -26.95 -32.79 -25.73
CA GLY A 506 -26.99 -31.98 -26.93
C GLY A 506 -26.30 -32.65 -28.13
N ASP A 507 -25.11 -33.18 -27.90
CA ASP A 507 -24.32 -33.91 -28.92
C ASP A 507 -25.10 -35.15 -29.43
N ALA A 508 -25.65 -35.96 -28.53
CA ALA A 508 -26.49 -37.12 -28.89
C ALA A 508 -27.71 -36.68 -29.74
N ALA A 509 -28.39 -35.59 -29.37
CA ALA A 509 -29.52 -35.09 -30.13
C ALA A 509 -29.11 -34.57 -31.54
N MET A 510 -27.96 -33.90 -31.64
CA MET A 510 -27.40 -33.40 -32.89
C MET A 510 -26.99 -34.60 -33.81
N TYR A 511 -26.31 -35.58 -33.23
CA TYR A 511 -25.88 -36.77 -33.99
C TYR A 511 -27.08 -37.53 -34.57
N HIS A 512 -28.19 -37.69 -33.84
CA HIS A 512 -29.42 -38.28 -34.35
C HIS A 512 -30.00 -37.48 -35.55
N GLU A 513 -29.99 -36.17 -35.50
CA GLU A 513 -30.43 -35.33 -36.62
C GLU A 513 -29.52 -35.48 -37.86
N LYS A 514 -28.20 -35.56 -37.62
CA LYS A 514 -27.19 -35.78 -38.68
C LYS A 514 -27.39 -37.12 -39.41
N LEU A 515 -27.70 -38.19 -38.64
CA LEU A 515 -28.01 -39.50 -39.22
C LEU A 515 -29.32 -39.49 -40.03
N LYS A 516 -30.39 -38.86 -39.56
CA LYS A 516 -31.64 -38.73 -40.28
C LYS A 516 -31.49 -38.02 -41.60
N ARG A 517 -30.70 -36.95 -41.68
CA ARG A 517 -30.40 -36.23 -42.93
C ARG A 517 -29.63 -37.09 -43.94
N LYS A 518 -28.67 -37.89 -43.48
CA LYS A 518 -27.91 -38.79 -44.33
C LYS A 518 -28.75 -39.98 -44.83
N ALA A 519 -29.77 -40.38 -44.10
CA ALA A 519 -30.64 -41.52 -44.43
C ALA A 519 -31.84 -41.13 -45.36
N THR A 520 -32.10 -39.83 -45.56
CA THR A 520 -33.14 -39.35 -46.46
C THR A 520 -32.49 -39.19 -47.86
N PRO A 521 -32.73 -40.13 -48.84
CA PRO A 521 -32.22 -39.97 -50.19
C PRO A 521 -32.84 -38.68 -50.78
N LEU A 522 -32.04 -37.94 -51.54
CA LEU A 522 -32.54 -36.90 -52.45
C LEU A 522 -33.58 -37.54 -53.37
N THR A 523 -34.87 -37.44 -53.03
CA THR A 523 -35.93 -37.60 -54.04
C THR A 523 -35.77 -36.44 -55.00
N LEU A 524 -35.18 -36.72 -56.17
CA LEU A 524 -35.34 -35.97 -57.39
C LEU A 524 -36.84 -35.71 -57.57
N VAL A 525 -37.32 -34.51 -57.30
CA VAL A 525 -38.57 -34.01 -57.86
C VAL A 525 -38.19 -33.18 -59.06
N ASP A 526 -38.53 -33.76 -60.19
CA ASP A 526 -38.42 -33.32 -61.54
C ASP A 526 -38.94 -31.91 -61.82
N LEU A 527 -38.27 -31.28 -62.81
CA LEU A 527 -38.76 -30.35 -63.83
C LEU A 527 -39.34 -29.01 -63.42
#